data_c18973e1623245da72dcd400be3cfd7e
#
_entry.id   c18973e1623245da72dcd400be3cfd7e
#
_cell.length_a   1.000
_cell.length_b   1.000
_cell.length_c   1.000
_cell.angle_alpha   90.00
_cell.angle_beta   90.00
_cell.angle_gamma   90.00
#
_symmetry.space_group_name_H-M   'P 1'
#
loop_
_entity.id
_entity.type
_entity.pdbx_description
1 polymer ?
#
loop_
_entity_poly.entity_id
_entity_poly.type
_entity_poly.pdbx_seq_one_letter_code
_entity_poly.pdbx_strand_id
1 'polypeptide(L)'
;EYFKLLKSAVPYYETDNYVFTHATPIPDLPMDKQSDDGLRWRFLPKEPQLPHISGKTIICGHSAQKNGQVYQSPNLICIDTYSYGGGYLTALEIETGTITGQIYQVNAQATDILISKIQLTGKHNDE
;
A
#
# COMPACT_ATOMS: atom_id res chain seq x y z
N GLU A 1 11.40 14.09 -20.69
CA GLU A 1 12.03 13.23 -19.68
C GLU A 1 10.99 12.61 -18.74
N TYR A 2 10.09 13.39 -18.15
CA TYR A 2 9.00 12.89 -17.28
C TYR A 2 8.04 11.92 -17.98
N PHE A 3 7.73 12.11 -19.25
CA PHE A 3 6.90 11.18 -20.02
C PHE A 3 7.53 9.79 -20.18
N LYS A 4 8.86 9.72 -20.30
CA LYS A 4 9.56 8.44 -20.38
C LYS A 4 9.48 7.70 -19.06
N LEU A 5 9.63 8.40 -17.94
CA LEU A 5 9.50 7.84 -16.60
C LEU A 5 8.10 7.26 -16.36
N LEU A 6 7.05 8.03 -16.67
CA LEU A 6 5.67 7.57 -16.53
C LEU A 6 5.35 6.36 -17.42
N LYS A 7 5.86 6.33 -18.64
CA LYS A 7 5.69 5.19 -19.56
C LYS A 7 6.44 3.95 -19.11
N SER A 8 7.50 4.08 -18.33
CA SER A 8 8.27 2.96 -17.78
C SER A 8 7.70 2.39 -16.50
N ALA A 9 6.66 3.03 -15.93
CA ALA A 9 6.00 2.54 -14.74
C ALA A 9 5.36 1.17 -14.99
N VAL A 10 5.52 0.28 -14.02
CA VAL A 10 4.93 -1.06 -14.06
C VAL A 10 3.57 -1.07 -13.36
N PRO A 11 2.64 -1.96 -13.72
CA PRO A 11 1.33 -2.03 -13.07
C PRO A 11 1.39 -2.46 -11.61
N TYR A 12 2.38 -3.25 -11.24
CA TYR A 12 2.66 -3.67 -9.86
C TYR A 12 4.13 -4.05 -9.72
N TYR A 13 4.61 -4.09 -8.48
CA TYR A 13 5.93 -4.60 -8.12
C TYR A 13 5.80 -5.66 -7.03
N GLU A 14 6.55 -6.73 -7.12
CA GLU A 14 6.40 -7.89 -6.23
C GLU A 14 7.74 -8.27 -5.62
N THR A 15 7.74 -8.52 -4.31
CA THR A 15 8.84 -9.11 -3.54
C THR A 15 8.41 -10.46 -2.98
N ASP A 16 9.23 -11.10 -2.18
CA ASP A 16 8.89 -12.38 -1.55
C ASP A 16 7.66 -12.27 -0.65
N ASN A 17 7.51 -11.16 0.07
CA ASN A 17 6.47 -10.97 1.09
C ASN A 17 5.42 -9.91 0.74
N TYR A 18 5.66 -9.07 -0.25
CA TYR A 18 4.83 -7.92 -0.54
C TYR A 18 4.49 -7.78 -2.01
N VAL A 19 3.32 -7.20 -2.28
CA VAL A 19 2.93 -6.71 -3.60
C VAL A 19 2.59 -5.23 -3.48
N PHE A 20 3.20 -4.41 -4.31
CA PHE A 20 2.98 -2.96 -4.37
C PHE A 20 2.15 -2.63 -5.59
N THR A 21 1.02 -1.96 -5.38
CA THR A 21 0.10 -1.53 -6.44
C THR A 21 -0.38 -0.11 -6.20
N HIS A 22 -0.89 0.56 -7.24
CA HIS A 22 -1.55 1.84 -7.04
C HIS A 22 -2.90 1.67 -6.32
N ALA A 23 -3.77 0.80 -6.85
CA ALA A 23 -5.09 0.53 -6.29
C ALA A 23 -5.19 -0.91 -5.77
N THR A 24 -6.36 -1.31 -5.29
CA THR A 24 -6.56 -2.60 -4.64
C THR A 24 -6.74 -3.73 -5.65
N PRO A 25 -5.91 -4.79 -5.65
CA PRO A 25 -6.10 -5.94 -6.52
C PRO A 25 -7.29 -6.80 -6.12
N ILE A 26 -7.79 -7.60 -7.04
CA ILE A 26 -8.79 -8.64 -6.75
C ILE A 26 -8.09 -9.78 -5.97
N PRO A 27 -8.57 -10.17 -4.78
CA PRO A 27 -7.81 -11.07 -3.91
C PRO A 27 -7.65 -12.51 -4.42
N ASP A 28 -8.63 -13.04 -5.11
CA ASP A 28 -8.63 -14.41 -5.63
C ASP A 28 -8.09 -14.53 -7.07
N LEU A 29 -7.52 -13.45 -7.62
CA LEU A 29 -6.95 -13.41 -8.96
C LEU A 29 -5.44 -13.18 -8.89
N PRO A 30 -4.59 -14.04 -9.52
CA PRO A 30 -3.16 -13.84 -9.58
C PRO A 30 -2.78 -12.46 -10.15
N MET A 31 -1.65 -11.90 -9.73
CA MET A 31 -1.24 -10.55 -10.14
C MET A 31 -1.07 -10.40 -11.65
N ASP A 32 -0.55 -11.42 -12.33
CA ASP A 32 -0.39 -11.46 -13.78
C ASP A 32 -1.72 -11.57 -14.56
N LYS A 33 -2.83 -11.80 -13.87
CA LYS A 33 -4.19 -11.85 -14.43
C LYS A 33 -5.05 -10.63 -14.08
N GLN A 34 -4.54 -9.74 -13.23
CA GLN A 34 -5.23 -8.49 -12.90
C GLN A 34 -5.30 -7.59 -14.14
N SER A 35 -6.39 -6.84 -14.30
CA SER A 35 -6.46 -5.82 -15.35
C SER A 35 -5.71 -4.55 -14.92
N ASP A 36 -5.11 -3.86 -15.88
CA ASP A 36 -4.46 -2.56 -15.64
C ASP A 36 -5.43 -1.54 -15.05
N ASP A 37 -6.66 -1.51 -15.53
CA ASP A 37 -7.71 -0.63 -15.01
C ASP A 37 -8.07 -0.98 -13.56
N GLY A 38 -8.18 -2.25 -13.22
CA GLY A 38 -8.43 -2.70 -11.85
C GLY A 38 -7.32 -2.28 -10.90
N LEU A 39 -6.06 -2.44 -11.31
CA LEU A 39 -4.89 -2.05 -10.51
C LEU A 39 -4.71 -0.53 -10.37
N ARG A 40 -5.43 0.27 -11.15
CA ARG A 40 -5.38 1.75 -11.10
C ARG A 40 -6.58 2.37 -10.39
N TRP A 41 -7.76 1.76 -10.47
CA TRP A 41 -9.01 2.41 -10.12
C TRP A 41 -9.87 1.70 -9.09
N ARG A 42 -9.56 0.47 -8.73
CA ARG A 42 -10.36 -0.29 -7.78
C ARG A 42 -10.17 0.21 -6.35
N PHE A 43 -11.26 0.69 -5.74
CA PHE A 43 -11.26 1.13 -4.35
C PHE A 43 -11.17 -0.03 -3.36
N LEU A 44 -10.77 0.27 -2.14
CA LEU A 44 -10.91 -0.65 -1.02
C LEU A 44 -12.38 -1.05 -0.86
N PRO A 45 -12.69 -2.33 -0.64
CA PRO A 45 -14.05 -2.75 -0.32
C PRO A 45 -14.48 -2.21 1.06
N LYS A 46 -15.78 -2.10 1.28
CA LYS A 46 -16.34 -1.71 2.59
C LYS A 46 -16.06 -2.74 3.68
N GLU A 47 -16.09 -4.02 3.30
CA GLU A 47 -15.73 -5.12 4.18
C GLU A 47 -14.22 -5.36 4.15
N PRO A 48 -13.64 -5.93 5.22
CA PRO A 48 -12.23 -6.28 5.23
C PRO A 48 -11.86 -7.12 4.02
N GLN A 49 -10.79 -6.73 3.32
CA GLN A 49 -10.34 -7.46 2.15
C GLN A 49 -9.85 -8.86 2.53
N LEU A 50 -10.29 -9.86 1.77
CA LEU A 50 -9.75 -11.20 1.86
C LEU A 50 -8.26 -11.23 1.52
N PRO A 51 -7.48 -12.15 2.10
CA PRO A 51 -6.09 -12.33 1.72
C PRO A 51 -5.94 -12.56 0.21
N HIS A 52 -4.94 -11.94 -0.40
CA HIS A 52 -4.61 -12.22 -1.79
C HIS A 52 -4.12 -13.66 -1.94
N ILE A 53 -4.46 -14.29 -3.07
CA ILE A 53 -4.11 -15.69 -3.37
C ILE A 53 -2.61 -15.98 -3.29
N SER A 54 -1.75 -14.98 -3.50
CA SER A 54 -0.30 -15.11 -3.34
C SER A 54 0.15 -15.31 -1.90
N GLY A 55 -0.71 -15.05 -0.91
CA GLY A 55 -0.36 -15.04 0.51
C GLY A 55 0.48 -13.85 0.95
N LYS A 56 0.78 -12.91 0.05
CA LYS A 56 1.59 -11.72 0.32
C LYS A 56 0.75 -10.56 0.84
N THR A 57 1.39 -9.66 1.58
CA THR A 57 0.74 -8.41 2.01
C THR A 57 0.69 -7.42 0.86
N ILE A 58 -0.47 -6.88 0.59
CA ILE A 58 -0.69 -5.84 -0.42
C ILE A 58 -0.39 -4.47 0.19
N ILE A 59 0.44 -3.68 -0.47
CA ILE A 59 0.65 -2.26 -0.15
C ILE A 59 0.08 -1.44 -1.29
N CYS A 60 -0.89 -0.60 -0.99
CA CYS A 60 -1.60 0.17 -2.03
C CYS A 60 -1.91 1.61 -1.59
N GLY A 61 -2.47 2.38 -2.52
CA GLY A 61 -2.97 3.73 -2.34
C GLY A 61 -4.38 3.89 -2.93
N HIS A 62 -4.62 4.98 -3.63
CA HIS A 62 -5.85 5.31 -4.37
C HIS A 62 -7.11 5.51 -3.52
N SER A 63 -7.34 4.68 -2.52
CA SER A 63 -8.48 4.78 -1.59
C SER A 63 -8.11 5.70 -0.43
N ALA A 64 -8.23 7.01 -0.64
CA ALA A 64 -7.76 8.02 0.30
C ALA A 64 -8.42 7.91 1.68
N GLN A 65 -7.59 7.78 2.70
CA GLN A 65 -7.99 7.75 4.10
C GLN A 65 -8.12 9.17 4.64
N LYS A 66 -9.34 9.72 4.62
CA LYS A 66 -9.61 11.13 4.97
C LYS A 66 -9.34 11.46 6.43
N ASN A 67 -9.25 10.46 7.30
CA ASN A 67 -8.85 10.62 8.69
C ASN A 67 -7.33 10.81 8.88
N GLY A 68 -6.54 10.73 7.78
CA GLY A 68 -5.08 10.87 7.81
C GLY A 68 -4.34 9.67 8.38
N GLN A 69 -5.02 8.57 8.65
CA GLN A 69 -4.42 7.36 9.20
C GLN A 69 -4.23 6.30 8.13
N VAL A 70 -3.14 5.57 8.21
CA VAL A 70 -2.90 4.40 7.37
C VAL A 70 -3.98 3.35 7.66
N TYR A 71 -4.65 2.87 6.62
CA TYR A 71 -5.56 1.74 6.76
C TYR A 71 -4.78 0.44 6.78
N GLN A 72 -5.12 -0.42 7.72
CA GLN A 72 -4.52 -1.74 7.84
C GLN A 72 -5.57 -2.82 8.07
N SER A 73 -5.50 -3.88 7.30
CA SER A 73 -6.13 -5.17 7.55
C SER A 73 -5.05 -6.26 7.57
N PRO A 74 -5.37 -7.51 7.94
CA PRO A 74 -4.35 -8.55 8.12
C PRO A 74 -3.39 -8.75 6.93
N ASN A 75 -3.82 -8.48 5.70
CA ASN A 75 -3.01 -8.74 4.49
C ASN A 75 -2.98 -7.57 3.52
N LEU A 76 -3.40 -6.38 3.97
CA LEU A 76 -3.42 -5.18 3.13
C LEU A 76 -3.16 -3.93 3.96
N ILE A 77 -2.32 -3.06 3.43
CA ILE A 77 -2.02 -1.74 3.99
C ILE A 77 -2.25 -0.71 2.89
N CYS A 78 -3.12 0.29 3.15
CA CYS A 78 -3.30 1.43 2.26
C CYS A 78 -2.66 2.67 2.87
N ILE A 79 -1.67 3.21 2.17
CA ILE A 79 -0.88 4.36 2.63
C ILE A 79 -1.31 5.70 2.01
N ASP A 80 -2.41 5.72 1.26
CA ASP A 80 -2.99 6.98 0.79
C ASP A 80 -3.73 7.67 1.92
N THR A 81 -3.08 8.63 2.54
CA THR A 81 -3.58 9.36 3.69
C THR A 81 -4.07 10.77 3.35
N TYR A 82 -4.58 10.92 2.11
CA TYR A 82 -5.31 12.12 1.67
C TYR A 82 -4.46 13.39 1.57
N SER A 83 -3.23 13.27 1.07
CA SER A 83 -2.31 14.43 0.98
C SER A 83 -2.87 15.58 0.14
N TYR A 84 -3.58 15.28 -0.94
CA TYR A 84 -4.16 16.28 -1.84
C TYR A 84 -5.36 17.05 -1.23
N GLY A 85 -5.98 16.53 -0.16
CA GLY A 85 -7.15 17.12 0.48
C GLY A 85 -6.91 17.59 1.92
N GLY A 86 -5.66 17.83 2.31
CA GLY A 86 -5.29 18.34 3.62
C GLY A 86 -4.91 17.27 4.64
N GLY A 87 -4.78 16.00 4.23
CA GLY A 87 -4.20 14.93 5.04
C GLY A 87 -2.68 14.92 4.99
N TYR A 88 -2.10 13.74 4.88
CA TYR A 88 -0.65 13.54 4.92
C TYR A 88 -0.14 12.87 3.65
N LEU A 89 1.10 13.19 3.26
CA LEU A 89 1.91 12.36 2.41
C LEU A 89 2.58 11.31 3.32
N THR A 90 2.34 10.05 3.04
CA THR A 90 2.80 8.93 3.88
C THR A 90 3.82 8.09 3.13
N ALA A 91 4.93 7.81 3.79
CA ALA A 91 5.90 6.81 3.38
C ALA A 91 5.92 5.68 4.41
N LEU A 92 5.90 4.45 3.95
CA LEU A 92 6.03 3.26 4.78
C LEU A 92 7.39 2.62 4.52
N GLU A 93 8.21 2.58 5.56
CA GLU A 93 9.48 1.85 5.55
C GLU A 93 9.24 0.41 6.01
N ILE A 94 9.63 -0.54 5.19
CA ILE A 94 9.50 -1.97 5.45
C ILE A 94 10.89 -2.58 5.45
N GLU A 95 11.33 -3.05 6.61
CA GLU A 95 12.58 -3.78 6.74
C GLU A 95 12.36 -5.27 6.49
N THR A 96 13.28 -5.87 5.72
CA THR A 96 13.24 -7.32 5.45
C THR A 96 13.47 -8.11 6.74
N GLY A 97 12.58 -9.06 7.01
CA GLY A 97 12.69 -9.95 8.16
C GLY A 97 12.15 -9.39 9.49
N THR A 98 11.53 -8.21 9.47
CA THR A 98 10.84 -7.65 10.64
C THR A 98 9.31 -7.71 10.47
N ILE A 99 8.61 -7.73 11.61
CA ILE A 99 7.15 -7.66 11.67
C ILE A 99 6.62 -6.24 11.92
N THR A 100 7.52 -5.27 11.97
CA THR A 100 7.18 -3.86 12.18
C THR A 100 7.75 -3.00 11.07
N GLY A 101 6.95 -2.05 10.58
CA GLY A 101 7.39 -1.00 9.68
C GLY A 101 7.35 0.36 10.36
N GLN A 102 8.07 1.33 9.81
CA GLN A 102 7.97 2.72 10.24
C GLN A 102 7.12 3.52 9.25
N ILE A 103 6.23 4.34 9.79
CA ILE A 103 5.38 5.26 9.02
C ILE A 103 5.91 6.66 9.25
N TYR A 104 6.16 7.38 8.16
CA TYR A 104 6.55 8.78 8.13
C TYR A 104 5.43 9.58 7.48
N GLN A 105 4.93 10.62 8.16
CA GLN A 105 3.85 11.45 7.63
C GLN A 105 4.20 12.92 7.69
N VAL A 106 3.89 13.65 6.61
CA VAL A 106 4.05 15.11 6.52
C VAL A 106 2.83 15.71 5.82
N ASN A 107 2.37 16.86 6.27
CA ASN A 107 1.37 17.66 5.57
C ASN A 107 1.95 18.99 5.08
N ALA A 108 1.18 19.73 4.29
CA ALA A 108 1.66 20.97 3.68
C ALA A 108 2.03 22.08 4.69
N GLN A 109 1.52 22.01 5.93
CA GLN A 109 1.77 22.99 6.99
C GLN A 109 2.77 22.50 8.02
N ALA A 110 3.15 21.22 7.98
CA ALA A 110 4.05 20.64 8.97
C ALA A 110 5.48 21.12 8.76
N THR A 111 6.15 21.47 9.86
CA THR A 111 7.59 21.70 9.91
C THR A 111 8.36 20.43 10.27
N ASP A 112 7.65 19.45 10.85
CA ASP A 112 8.21 18.18 11.32
C ASP A 112 7.51 16.99 10.68
N ILE A 113 8.25 15.89 10.59
CA ILE A 113 7.73 14.60 10.14
C ILE A 113 7.18 13.84 11.34
N LEU A 114 5.92 13.42 11.27
CA LEU A 114 5.34 12.49 12.24
C LEU A 114 5.86 11.08 11.97
N ILE A 115 6.40 10.43 13.01
CA ILE A 115 6.92 9.06 12.89
C ILE A 115 6.09 8.16 13.80
N SER A 116 5.61 7.06 13.26
CA SER A 116 4.88 6.02 13.99
C SER A 116 5.28 4.63 13.50
N LYS A 117 4.88 3.61 14.24
CA LYS A 117 5.15 2.22 13.88
C LYS A 117 3.86 1.50 13.51
N ILE A 118 3.96 0.55 12.60
CA ILE A 118 2.88 -0.33 12.19
C ILE A 118 3.32 -1.77 12.34
N GLN A 119 2.41 -2.63 12.77
CA GLN A 119 2.62 -4.07 12.80
C GLN A 119 2.46 -4.62 11.39
N LEU A 120 3.49 -5.28 10.86
CA LEU A 120 3.43 -5.95 9.57
C LEU A 120 2.97 -7.39 9.80
N THR A 121 1.76 -7.69 9.34
CA THR A 121 1.20 -9.05 9.42
C THR A 121 1.57 -9.81 8.15
N GLY A 122 2.83 -10.17 8.02
CA GLY A 122 3.28 -11.14 7.03
C GLY A 122 3.48 -12.49 7.69
N LYS A 123 3.16 -13.59 7.02
CA LYS A 123 3.60 -14.90 7.45
C LYS A 123 5.12 -14.92 7.37
N HIS A 124 5.81 -14.74 8.49
CA HIS A 124 7.14 -15.30 8.60
C HIS A 124 6.92 -16.82 8.63
N ASN A 125 7.39 -17.52 7.60
CA ASN A 125 7.64 -18.93 7.72
C ASN A 125 8.77 -19.03 8.74
N ASP A 126 8.42 -19.22 10.00
CA ASP A 126 9.32 -19.75 10.99
C ASP A 126 9.57 -21.21 10.61
N GLU A 127 10.66 -21.44 9.92
CA GLU A 127 11.38 -22.69 9.92
C GLU A 127 12.76 -22.46 10.49
#